data_ccd2b41c9f78de43768b3403931df838
#
_entry.id   ccd2b41c9f78de43768b3403931df838
#
_cell.length_a   1.000
_cell.length_b   1.000
_cell.length_c   1.000
_cell.angle_alpha   90.00
_cell.angle_beta   90.00
_cell.angle_gamma   90.00
#
_symmetry.space_group_name_H-M   'P 1'
#
loop_
_entity.id
_entity.type
_entity.pdbx_description
1 polymer ?
#
loop_
_entity_poly.entity_id
_entity_poly.type
_entity_poly.pdbx_seq_one_letter_code
_entity_poly.pdbx_strand_id
1 'polypeptide(L)'
;MFDINKLQNDAIDLLKKLISIKSFSFEEDKTADEIENFLISRRIKCERKANNIISYNKFFDKNKKTILLNSHHDTVEPNSAYTLDPYNPTVSKGKLFGLGSNDAGGALVSLISTFVHFYEKENLNYNFILLASGEEERSGPNGIKSVIPTLPKIDLAIVGEPTLMDIAIAEKGLIVFDLIIKGTSSHAAHPNKNNPIYKAAKLINIISNINFEKKSDLLGDVKLTVTQINAGIQHNVVPSDVNLVLDVRVNDKYSNKEIFNELKKVLDCQIIPRNLELNSSSISTDHRIVNCAKKLKFKTYGSPTLSDQAKISCDSIKLGPGDSLRSHTADEFIFIDEINNGIKKYIKLLEEYSL
;
A
#
# COMPACT_ATOMS: atom_id res chain seq x y z
N MET A 1 6.15 -29.91 -14.27
CA MET A 1 5.00 -28.98 -14.16
C MET A 1 4.65 -28.91 -12.69
N PHE A 2 4.72 -27.71 -12.06
CA PHE A 2 4.34 -27.59 -10.64
C PHE A 2 2.86 -27.89 -10.50
N ASP A 3 2.52 -28.71 -9.49
CA ASP A 3 1.12 -28.97 -9.14
C ASP A 3 0.50 -27.69 -8.56
N ILE A 4 -0.48 -27.12 -9.25
CA ILE A 4 -1.15 -25.89 -8.84
C ILE A 4 -1.81 -26.05 -7.47
N ASN A 5 -2.33 -27.23 -7.13
CA ASN A 5 -2.95 -27.49 -5.84
C ASN A 5 -1.91 -27.45 -4.71
N LYS A 6 -0.69 -27.95 -4.98
CA LYS A 6 0.42 -27.86 -4.04
C LYS A 6 0.81 -26.41 -3.79
N LEU A 7 0.92 -25.57 -4.85
CA LEU A 7 1.23 -24.14 -4.70
C LEU A 7 0.17 -23.43 -3.87
N GLN A 8 -1.11 -23.75 -4.07
CA GLN A 8 -2.22 -23.16 -3.33
C GLN A 8 -2.19 -23.56 -1.84
N ASN A 9 -1.97 -24.83 -1.54
CA ASN A 9 -1.85 -25.31 -0.15
C ASN A 9 -0.64 -24.68 0.55
N ASP A 10 0.52 -24.66 -0.12
CA ASP A 10 1.74 -24.05 0.39
C ASP A 10 1.55 -22.55 0.70
N ALA A 11 0.78 -21.82 -0.14
CA ALA A 11 0.44 -20.41 0.08
C ALA A 11 -0.41 -20.20 1.33
N ILE A 12 -1.44 -21.04 1.51
CA ILE A 12 -2.35 -20.96 2.67
C ILE A 12 -1.58 -21.29 3.96
N ASP A 13 -0.70 -22.29 3.93
CA ASP A 13 0.08 -22.68 5.09
C ASP A 13 1.13 -21.61 5.45
N LEU A 14 1.76 -20.99 4.45
CA LEU A 14 2.64 -19.83 4.68
C LEU A 14 1.86 -18.67 5.31
N LEU A 15 0.68 -18.33 4.77
CA LEU A 15 -0.13 -17.23 5.30
C LEU A 15 -0.53 -17.47 6.76
N LYS A 16 -0.92 -18.70 7.13
CA LYS A 16 -1.22 -19.03 8.52
C LYS A 16 -0.03 -18.80 9.45
N LYS A 17 1.17 -19.15 9.01
CA LYS A 17 2.39 -18.90 9.78
C LYS A 17 2.68 -17.40 9.92
N LEU A 18 2.55 -16.62 8.85
CA LEU A 18 2.72 -15.17 8.87
C LEU A 18 1.74 -14.51 9.84
N ILE A 19 0.45 -14.89 9.80
CA ILE A 19 -0.57 -14.40 10.75
C ILE A 19 -0.18 -14.70 12.21
N SER A 20 0.42 -15.88 12.48
CA SER A 20 0.80 -16.28 13.84
C SER A 20 1.97 -15.45 14.42
N ILE A 21 2.57 -14.59 13.63
CA ILE A 21 3.74 -13.78 14.00
C ILE A 21 3.33 -12.31 13.97
N LYS A 22 3.56 -11.58 15.08
CA LYS A 22 3.42 -10.13 15.08
C LYS A 22 4.44 -9.51 14.14
N SER A 23 3.96 -8.63 13.25
CA SER A 23 4.78 -8.03 12.19
C SER A 23 4.44 -6.56 11.97
N PHE A 24 4.35 -5.77 13.04
CA PHE A 24 4.15 -4.33 12.89
C PHE A 24 5.32 -3.72 12.12
N SER A 25 5.05 -2.66 11.37
CA SER A 25 6.12 -1.93 10.68
C SER A 25 7.27 -1.63 11.65
N PHE A 26 8.50 -1.92 11.26
CA PHE A 26 9.75 -1.88 12.02
C PHE A 26 10.01 -3.08 12.97
N GLU A 27 9.06 -4.02 13.13
CA GLU A 27 9.16 -5.20 14.01
C GLU A 27 8.88 -6.51 13.24
N GLU A 28 9.04 -6.50 11.92
CA GLU A 28 8.69 -7.59 11.01
C GLU A 28 9.84 -8.57 10.71
N ASP A 29 10.87 -8.61 11.57
CA ASP A 29 12.04 -9.49 11.43
C ASP A 29 11.68 -10.98 11.35
N LYS A 30 10.72 -11.43 12.17
CA LYS A 30 10.31 -12.85 12.24
C LYS A 30 9.48 -13.29 11.05
N THR A 31 8.66 -12.42 10.47
CA THR A 31 7.95 -12.74 9.23
C THR A 31 8.91 -12.76 8.05
N ALA A 32 9.94 -11.89 8.04
CA ALA A 32 11.03 -11.98 7.08
C ALA A 32 11.76 -13.33 7.18
N ASP A 33 12.09 -13.81 8.40
CA ASP A 33 12.70 -15.14 8.64
C ASP A 33 11.82 -16.27 8.08
N GLU A 34 10.49 -16.22 8.31
CA GLU A 34 9.58 -17.27 7.81
C GLU A 34 9.51 -17.30 6.28
N ILE A 35 9.48 -16.12 5.62
CA ILE A 35 9.49 -16.01 4.15
C ILE A 35 10.82 -16.53 3.59
N GLU A 36 11.95 -16.15 4.20
CA GLU A 36 13.27 -16.62 3.82
C GLU A 36 13.38 -18.14 3.95
N ASN A 37 12.97 -18.71 5.09
CA ASN A 37 12.94 -20.15 5.33
C ASN A 37 12.03 -20.90 4.34
N PHE A 38 10.87 -20.32 4.00
CA PHE A 38 9.96 -20.87 3.00
C PHE A 38 10.65 -20.99 1.63
N LEU A 39 11.38 -19.96 1.19
CA LEU A 39 12.09 -19.96 -0.08
C LEU A 39 13.27 -20.96 -0.06
N ILE A 40 14.10 -20.92 0.98
CA ILE A 40 15.26 -21.80 1.15
C ILE A 40 14.83 -23.29 1.16
N SER A 41 13.73 -23.63 1.85
CA SER A 41 13.20 -25.00 1.89
C SER A 41 12.83 -25.56 0.51
N ARG A 42 12.60 -24.65 -0.46
CA ARG A 42 12.33 -24.95 -1.88
C ARG A 42 13.54 -24.82 -2.78
N ARG A 43 14.74 -24.65 -2.19
CA ARG A 43 16.01 -24.43 -2.90
C ARG A 43 16.00 -23.16 -3.77
N ILE A 44 15.20 -22.17 -3.39
CA ILE A 44 15.15 -20.85 -4.01
C ILE A 44 16.14 -19.95 -3.28
N LYS A 45 17.07 -19.37 -4.03
CA LYS A 45 18.02 -18.40 -3.49
C LYS A 45 17.32 -17.09 -3.22
N CYS A 46 17.57 -16.51 -2.07
CA CYS A 46 17.08 -15.18 -1.72
C CYS A 46 18.16 -14.37 -1.00
N GLU A 47 17.98 -13.08 -0.99
CA GLU A 47 18.81 -12.10 -0.30
C GLU A 47 17.93 -11.33 0.66
N ARG A 48 18.47 -10.95 1.81
CA ARG A 48 17.77 -10.12 2.79
C ARG A 48 18.43 -8.76 2.91
N LYS A 49 17.63 -7.69 2.85
CA LYS A 49 18.06 -6.33 3.12
C LYS A 49 17.11 -5.68 4.14
N ALA A 50 17.62 -5.42 5.36
CA ALA A 50 16.77 -5.19 6.53
C ALA A 50 15.75 -6.33 6.65
N ASN A 51 14.44 -6.02 6.65
CA ASN A 51 13.40 -7.04 6.67
C ASN A 51 12.78 -7.31 5.28
N ASN A 52 13.39 -6.83 4.20
CA ASN A 52 12.94 -7.13 2.85
C ASN A 52 13.62 -8.38 2.32
N ILE A 53 12.84 -9.30 1.74
CA ILE A 53 13.32 -10.54 1.13
C ILE A 53 13.26 -10.42 -0.39
N ILE A 54 14.40 -10.63 -1.04
CA ILE A 54 14.56 -10.46 -2.48
C ILE A 54 14.96 -11.79 -3.10
N SER A 55 14.35 -12.17 -4.21
CA SER A 55 14.73 -13.36 -4.96
C SER A 55 14.63 -13.11 -6.46
N TYR A 56 15.57 -13.68 -7.21
CA TYR A 56 15.64 -13.60 -8.66
C TYR A 56 15.29 -14.98 -9.24
N ASN A 57 14.58 -15.04 -10.37
CA ASN A 57 14.36 -16.33 -11.02
C ASN A 57 15.69 -17.01 -11.39
N LYS A 58 15.72 -18.34 -11.40
CA LYS A 58 16.94 -19.17 -11.52
C LYS A 58 17.80 -18.84 -12.75
N PHE A 59 17.16 -18.52 -13.86
CA PHE A 59 17.83 -18.21 -15.15
C PHE A 59 17.73 -16.71 -15.46
N PHE A 60 18.04 -15.86 -14.46
CA PHE A 60 18.07 -14.42 -14.61
C PHE A 60 19.10 -13.98 -15.66
N ASP A 61 18.67 -13.23 -16.67
CA ASP A 61 19.50 -12.75 -17.77
C ASP A 61 19.46 -11.21 -17.82
N LYS A 62 20.61 -10.56 -17.63
CA LYS A 62 20.74 -9.09 -17.62
C LYS A 62 20.26 -8.39 -18.91
N ASN A 63 20.15 -9.13 -20.02
CA ASN A 63 19.70 -8.59 -21.30
C ASN A 63 18.18 -8.63 -21.48
N LYS A 64 17.45 -9.28 -20.56
CA LYS A 64 15.99 -9.37 -20.61
C LYS A 64 15.33 -8.30 -19.75
N LYS A 65 14.14 -7.88 -20.14
CA LYS A 65 13.29 -7.01 -19.35
C LYS A 65 12.89 -7.71 -18.04
N THR A 66 12.70 -6.93 -16.98
CA THR A 66 12.47 -7.44 -15.65
C THR A 66 11.12 -7.02 -15.11
N ILE A 67 10.37 -8.00 -14.58
CA ILE A 67 9.10 -7.81 -13.86
C ILE A 67 9.38 -7.97 -12.36
N LEU A 68 9.00 -6.96 -11.58
CA LEU A 68 9.00 -7.01 -10.13
C LEU A 68 7.64 -7.51 -9.64
N LEU A 69 7.65 -8.51 -8.76
CA LEU A 69 6.50 -8.99 -7.99
C LEU A 69 6.72 -8.57 -6.55
N ASN A 70 6.01 -7.53 -6.11
CA ASN A 70 6.16 -6.94 -4.77
C ASN A 70 4.86 -7.04 -3.98
N SER A 71 4.95 -7.32 -2.69
CA SER A 71 3.90 -7.12 -1.69
C SER A 71 4.53 -7.04 -0.31
N HIS A 72 3.85 -6.41 0.66
CA HIS A 72 4.38 -6.23 1.99
C HIS A 72 3.98 -7.37 2.94
N HIS A 73 4.73 -7.51 4.05
CA HIS A 73 4.46 -8.49 5.10
C HIS A 73 4.36 -7.88 6.49
N ASP A 74 4.53 -6.55 6.60
CA ASP A 74 4.18 -5.82 7.81
C ASP A 74 2.68 -5.57 7.90
N THR A 75 2.21 -5.26 9.10
CA THR A 75 0.81 -4.98 9.41
C THR A 75 0.66 -3.76 10.29
N VAL A 76 -0.53 -3.17 10.31
CA VAL A 76 -0.93 -2.21 11.35
C VAL A 76 -1.14 -2.92 12.69
N GLU A 77 -1.25 -2.15 13.78
CA GLU A 77 -1.69 -2.67 15.07
C GLU A 77 -3.19 -3.05 15.03
N PRO A 78 -3.62 -4.15 15.69
CA PRO A 78 -5.03 -4.52 15.74
C PRO A 78 -5.82 -3.47 16.53
N ASN A 79 -6.97 -3.07 16.01
CA ASN A 79 -7.86 -2.15 16.74
C ASN A 79 -8.62 -2.87 17.88
N SER A 80 -9.15 -2.10 18.83
CA SER A 80 -9.81 -2.62 20.03
C SER A 80 -11.14 -3.35 19.79
N ALA A 81 -11.65 -3.37 18.57
CA ALA A 81 -12.91 -4.03 18.22
C ALA A 81 -12.73 -5.50 17.78
N TYR A 82 -11.49 -6.01 17.73
CA TYR A 82 -11.24 -7.43 17.45
C TYR A 82 -11.96 -8.32 18.46
N THR A 83 -12.71 -9.31 17.99
CA THR A 83 -13.39 -10.32 18.81
C THR A 83 -12.67 -11.68 18.76
N LEU A 84 -11.87 -11.92 17.71
CA LEU A 84 -10.99 -13.07 17.55
C LEU A 84 -9.56 -12.66 17.92
N ASP A 85 -8.73 -13.62 18.32
CA ASP A 85 -7.29 -13.38 18.47
C ASP A 85 -6.67 -13.05 17.10
N PRO A 86 -6.15 -11.84 16.88
CA PRO A 86 -5.61 -11.41 15.59
C PRO A 86 -4.40 -12.25 15.11
N TYR A 87 -3.72 -12.97 16.02
CA TYR A 87 -2.55 -13.79 15.74
C TYR A 87 -2.84 -15.29 15.73
N ASN A 88 -4.11 -15.69 15.86
CA ASN A 88 -4.51 -17.08 15.75
C ASN A 88 -5.23 -17.35 14.42
N PRO A 89 -4.55 -17.89 13.40
CA PRO A 89 -5.12 -18.11 12.07
C PRO A 89 -6.28 -19.11 12.13
N THR A 90 -7.50 -18.61 12.12
CA THR A 90 -8.71 -19.40 12.25
C THR A 90 -9.41 -19.56 10.91
N VAL A 91 -9.66 -20.81 10.49
CA VAL A 91 -10.44 -21.09 9.28
C VAL A 91 -11.88 -21.39 9.64
N SER A 92 -12.82 -20.61 9.11
CA SER A 92 -14.27 -20.82 9.28
C SER A 92 -15.03 -20.41 8.03
N LYS A 93 -15.91 -21.27 7.54
CA LYS A 93 -16.78 -21.01 6.36
C LYS A 93 -15.99 -20.53 5.13
N GLY A 94 -14.83 -21.11 4.85
CA GLY A 94 -13.97 -20.75 3.73
C GLY A 94 -13.18 -19.44 3.91
N LYS A 95 -13.28 -18.77 5.07
CA LYS A 95 -12.51 -17.60 5.44
C LYS A 95 -11.32 -17.99 6.31
N LEU A 96 -10.17 -17.40 6.06
CA LEU A 96 -9.02 -17.41 6.94
C LEU A 96 -8.96 -16.07 7.66
N PHE A 97 -9.24 -16.09 8.97
CA PHE A 97 -9.20 -14.92 9.85
C PHE A 97 -7.79 -14.72 10.42
N GLY A 98 -7.43 -13.48 10.61
CA GLY A 98 -6.23 -13.02 11.28
C GLY A 98 -5.74 -11.69 10.71
N LEU A 99 -5.00 -10.94 11.52
CA LEU A 99 -4.43 -9.66 11.14
C LEU A 99 -3.44 -9.84 9.99
N GLY A 100 -3.54 -9.02 8.95
CA GLY A 100 -2.72 -9.12 7.75
C GLY A 100 -3.10 -10.28 6.82
N SER A 101 -4.20 -11.01 7.09
CA SER A 101 -4.68 -12.07 6.20
C SER A 101 -5.11 -11.50 4.84
N ASN A 102 -5.76 -10.35 4.84
CA ASN A 102 -6.25 -9.64 3.66
C ASN A 102 -5.26 -8.57 3.20
N ASP A 103 -4.68 -7.80 4.12
CA ASP A 103 -3.80 -6.65 3.85
C ASP A 103 -2.37 -6.90 4.39
N ALA A 104 -1.40 -7.29 3.56
CA ALA A 104 -1.58 -7.77 2.18
C ALA A 104 -1.13 -9.24 2.06
N GLY A 105 -1.23 -10.04 3.18
CA GLY A 105 -0.72 -11.41 3.23
C GLY A 105 -1.28 -12.33 2.14
N GLY A 106 -2.58 -12.21 1.82
CA GLY A 106 -3.19 -12.97 0.73
C GLY A 106 -2.56 -12.68 -0.63
N ALA A 107 -2.28 -11.41 -0.93
CA ALA A 107 -1.61 -11.00 -2.14
C ALA A 107 -0.14 -11.44 -2.14
N LEU A 108 0.56 -11.27 -1.02
CA LEU A 108 1.95 -11.68 -0.83
C LEU A 108 2.15 -13.17 -1.11
N VAL A 109 1.41 -14.05 -0.44
CA VAL A 109 1.58 -15.51 -0.62
C VAL A 109 1.16 -15.95 -2.02
N SER A 110 0.23 -15.24 -2.65
CA SER A 110 -0.15 -15.49 -4.05
C SER A 110 0.96 -15.11 -5.02
N LEU A 111 1.66 -13.98 -4.80
CA LEU A 111 2.81 -13.58 -5.60
C LEU A 111 4.03 -14.48 -5.35
N ILE A 112 4.29 -14.87 -4.10
CA ILE A 112 5.34 -15.86 -3.78
C ILE A 112 5.09 -17.16 -4.53
N SER A 113 3.86 -17.70 -4.50
CA SER A 113 3.51 -18.93 -5.21
C SER A 113 3.62 -18.78 -6.73
N THR A 114 3.25 -17.59 -7.25
CA THR A 114 3.43 -17.26 -8.66
C THR A 114 4.91 -17.22 -9.03
N PHE A 115 5.75 -16.60 -8.20
CA PHE A 115 7.19 -16.58 -8.40
C PHE A 115 7.79 -18.00 -8.38
N VAL A 116 7.40 -18.83 -7.42
CA VAL A 116 7.82 -20.25 -7.35
C VAL A 116 7.46 -20.99 -8.65
N HIS A 117 6.27 -20.73 -9.22
CA HIS A 117 5.85 -21.33 -10.49
C HIS A 117 6.79 -20.97 -11.66
N PHE A 118 7.30 -19.73 -11.69
CA PHE A 118 8.21 -19.25 -12.76
C PHE A 118 9.69 -19.49 -12.45
N TYR A 119 10.07 -19.79 -11.20
CA TYR A 119 11.45 -19.78 -10.74
C TYR A 119 12.40 -20.65 -11.57
N GLU A 120 12.01 -21.88 -11.88
CA GLU A 120 12.82 -22.85 -12.66
C GLU A 120 12.42 -22.94 -14.14
N LYS A 121 11.52 -22.07 -14.61
CA LYS A 121 11.16 -22.08 -16.03
C LYS A 121 12.33 -21.55 -16.86
N GLU A 122 12.78 -22.34 -17.81
CA GLU A 122 13.74 -21.95 -18.85
C GLU A 122 13.06 -21.13 -19.95
N ASN A 123 13.84 -20.38 -20.70
CA ASN A 123 13.40 -19.65 -21.90
C ASN A 123 12.27 -18.64 -21.67
N LEU A 124 12.17 -18.06 -20.47
CA LEU A 124 11.28 -16.93 -20.20
C LEU A 124 11.73 -15.72 -21.01
N ASN A 125 10.77 -14.96 -21.57
CA ASN A 125 11.05 -13.70 -22.26
C ASN A 125 11.37 -12.54 -21.29
N TYR A 126 11.04 -12.72 -20.01
CA TYR A 126 11.25 -11.73 -18.94
C TYR A 126 11.95 -12.38 -17.75
N ASN A 127 12.70 -11.57 -17.02
CA ASN A 127 13.12 -11.90 -15.68
C ASN A 127 11.99 -11.65 -14.70
N PHE A 128 12.04 -12.37 -13.57
CA PHE A 128 11.18 -12.11 -12.42
C PHE A 128 12.03 -11.82 -11.18
N ILE A 129 11.68 -10.76 -10.46
CA ILE A 129 12.19 -10.47 -9.12
C ILE A 129 11.00 -10.56 -8.17
N LEU A 130 11.12 -11.34 -7.10
CA LEU A 130 10.21 -11.31 -5.96
C LEU A 130 10.79 -10.35 -4.92
N LEU A 131 9.94 -9.49 -4.39
CA LEU A 131 10.27 -8.61 -3.26
C LEU A 131 9.13 -8.67 -2.24
N ALA A 132 9.36 -9.36 -1.12
CA ALA A 132 8.52 -9.22 0.06
C ALA A 132 9.06 -8.04 0.88
N SER A 133 8.34 -6.92 0.89
CA SER A 133 8.76 -5.66 1.53
C SER A 133 8.26 -5.55 2.96
N GLY A 134 9.05 -4.92 3.83
CA GLY A 134 8.64 -4.44 5.13
C GLY A 134 8.33 -2.95 5.12
N GLU A 135 7.84 -2.44 6.25
CA GLU A 135 7.61 -1.01 6.51
C GLU A 135 6.65 -0.30 5.53
N GLU A 136 5.76 -1.04 4.84
CA GLU A 136 4.81 -0.44 3.89
C GLU A 136 3.82 0.46 4.62
N GLU A 137 3.17 -0.04 5.67
CA GLU A 137 2.08 0.56 6.44
C GLU A 137 2.46 1.90 7.13
N ARG A 138 3.74 2.10 7.32
CA ARG A 138 4.34 3.34 7.86
C ARG A 138 5.16 4.11 6.81
N SER A 139 5.20 3.64 5.56
CA SER A 139 6.06 4.19 4.51
C SER A 139 7.51 4.38 4.96
N GLY A 140 8.03 3.41 5.71
CA GLY A 140 9.29 3.51 6.41
C GLY A 140 10.53 3.58 5.50
N PRO A 141 11.67 4.04 6.03
CA PRO A 141 12.87 4.26 5.25
C PRO A 141 13.59 2.97 4.82
N ASN A 142 13.41 1.87 5.57
CA ASN A 142 14.08 0.59 5.28
C ASN A 142 13.21 -0.37 4.47
N GLY A 143 11.97 -0.01 4.11
CA GLY A 143 11.10 -0.76 3.22
C GLY A 143 11.56 -0.71 1.76
N ILE A 144 10.63 -0.84 0.82
CA ILE A 144 10.89 -0.90 -0.63
C ILE A 144 11.79 0.24 -1.13
N LYS A 145 11.67 1.46 -0.58
CA LYS A 145 12.49 2.63 -0.96
C LYS A 145 13.98 2.35 -0.80
N SER A 146 14.37 1.57 0.20
CA SER A 146 15.77 1.19 0.43
C SER A 146 16.26 0.14 -0.56
N VAL A 147 15.36 -0.68 -1.09
CA VAL A 147 15.68 -1.86 -1.93
C VAL A 147 15.75 -1.48 -3.41
N ILE A 148 14.76 -0.74 -3.94
CA ILE A 148 14.65 -0.40 -5.36
C ILE A 148 15.98 0.10 -5.98
N PRO A 149 16.76 1.01 -5.36
CA PRO A 149 18.02 1.49 -5.94
C PRO A 149 19.11 0.41 -6.09
N THR A 150 18.95 -0.74 -5.44
CA THR A 150 19.92 -1.85 -5.47
C THR A 150 19.55 -2.94 -6.46
N LEU A 151 18.31 -2.92 -6.97
CA LEU A 151 17.84 -3.87 -7.96
C LEU A 151 18.30 -3.50 -9.37
N PRO A 152 18.39 -4.48 -10.27
CA PRO A 152 18.51 -4.21 -11.71
C PRO A 152 17.36 -3.32 -12.18
N LYS A 153 17.50 -2.75 -13.39
CA LYS A 153 16.40 -1.99 -14.00
C LYS A 153 15.11 -2.83 -14.03
N ILE A 154 14.04 -2.27 -13.48
CA ILE A 154 12.71 -2.85 -13.51
C ILE A 154 11.94 -2.19 -14.67
N ASP A 155 11.29 -2.98 -15.50
CA ASP A 155 10.50 -2.51 -16.64
C ASP A 155 9.00 -2.52 -16.35
N LEU A 156 8.54 -3.37 -15.43
CA LEU A 156 7.16 -3.44 -14.98
C LEU A 156 7.13 -3.92 -13.52
N ALA A 157 6.30 -3.32 -12.68
CA ALA A 157 6.04 -3.83 -11.33
C ALA A 157 4.56 -4.25 -11.17
N ILE A 158 4.34 -5.35 -10.45
CA ILE A 158 3.04 -5.77 -9.94
C ILE A 158 3.12 -5.66 -8.42
N VAL A 159 2.34 -4.74 -7.86
CA VAL A 159 2.24 -4.54 -6.43
C VAL A 159 1.02 -5.29 -5.92
N GLY A 160 1.25 -6.25 -5.04
CA GLY A 160 0.24 -7.13 -4.47
C GLY A 160 -0.50 -6.46 -3.33
N GLU A 161 -1.76 -6.14 -3.56
CA GLU A 161 -2.68 -5.49 -2.63
C GLU A 161 -4.10 -6.04 -2.79
N PRO A 162 -5.00 -5.89 -1.79
CA PRO A 162 -6.36 -6.39 -1.89
C PRO A 162 -7.19 -5.59 -2.90
N THR A 163 -7.40 -6.14 -4.10
CA THR A 163 -8.14 -5.50 -5.21
C THR A 163 -9.24 -6.36 -5.80
N LEU A 164 -9.61 -7.48 -5.14
CA LEU A 164 -10.50 -8.51 -5.69
C LEU A 164 -10.03 -9.07 -7.05
N MET A 165 -8.73 -9.02 -7.31
CA MET A 165 -8.13 -9.34 -8.61
C MET A 165 -8.65 -8.46 -9.75
N ASP A 166 -9.14 -7.26 -9.48
CA ASP A 166 -9.31 -6.18 -10.46
C ASP A 166 -8.01 -5.36 -10.53
N ILE A 167 -7.62 -4.89 -11.70
CA ILE A 167 -6.34 -4.21 -11.89
C ILE A 167 -6.50 -2.71 -11.64
N ALA A 168 -5.86 -2.20 -10.60
CA ALA A 168 -5.71 -0.76 -10.44
C ALA A 168 -4.60 -0.27 -11.39
N ILE A 169 -4.98 0.52 -12.38
CA ILE A 169 -4.09 1.14 -13.37
C ILE A 169 -3.66 2.56 -12.98
N ALA A 170 -4.14 3.03 -11.87
CA ALA A 170 -3.74 4.28 -11.21
C ALA A 170 -4.07 4.20 -9.72
N GLU A 171 -3.30 4.90 -8.89
CA GLU A 171 -3.63 5.10 -7.47
C GLU A 171 -3.42 6.55 -7.05
N LYS A 172 -4.20 7.01 -6.03
CA LYS A 172 -4.03 8.35 -5.47
C LYS A 172 -2.75 8.45 -4.64
N GLY A 173 -2.02 9.55 -4.83
CA GLY A 173 -0.95 9.95 -3.94
C GLY A 173 -1.49 10.39 -2.57
N LEU A 174 -0.60 10.49 -1.61
CA LEU A 174 -0.91 10.89 -0.24
C LEU A 174 0.01 12.01 0.23
N ILE A 175 -0.57 13.03 0.84
CA ILE A 175 0.15 13.99 1.68
C ILE A 175 -0.60 14.10 3.00
N VAL A 176 0.12 13.98 4.10
CA VAL A 176 -0.41 14.34 5.41
C VAL A 176 0.27 15.63 5.84
N PHE A 177 -0.53 16.63 6.20
CA PHE A 177 -0.05 17.90 6.72
C PHE A 177 -0.39 18.08 8.18
N ASP A 178 0.58 18.57 8.95
CA ASP A 178 0.35 19.16 10.26
C ASP A 178 0.15 20.67 10.06
N LEU A 179 -1.05 21.15 10.44
CA LEU A 179 -1.41 22.56 10.33
C LEU A 179 -1.40 23.18 11.74
N ILE A 180 -0.62 24.23 11.94
CA ILE A 180 -0.51 24.92 13.23
C ILE A 180 -1.07 26.32 13.11
N ILE A 181 -2.20 26.57 13.80
CA ILE A 181 -2.92 27.85 13.82
C ILE A 181 -2.57 28.58 15.10
N LYS A 182 -1.78 29.64 14.99
CA LYS A 182 -1.34 30.45 16.13
C LYS A 182 -2.38 31.50 16.54
N GLY A 183 -2.48 31.72 17.83
CA GLY A 183 -3.31 32.76 18.44
C GLY A 183 -2.66 33.37 19.67
N THR A 184 -3.46 33.96 20.52
CA THR A 184 -3.02 34.56 21.79
C THR A 184 -3.76 33.93 22.94
N SER A 185 -3.01 33.35 23.90
CA SER A 185 -3.59 32.78 25.10
C SER A 185 -4.16 33.90 26.01
N SER A 186 -5.31 33.63 26.61
CA SER A 186 -5.94 34.57 27.56
C SER A 186 -6.94 33.86 28.48
N HIS A 187 -7.33 34.53 29.55
CA HIS A 187 -8.48 34.12 30.33
C HIS A 187 -9.78 34.30 29.52
N ALA A 188 -10.66 33.30 29.49
CA ALA A 188 -11.86 33.31 28.65
C ALA A 188 -12.85 34.45 28.96
N ALA A 189 -12.81 35.05 30.17
CA ALA A 189 -13.64 36.18 30.57
C ALA A 189 -13.22 37.51 29.92
N HIS A 190 -12.03 37.56 29.32
CA HIS A 190 -11.54 38.82 28.70
C HIS A 190 -11.69 38.78 27.17
N PRO A 191 -11.92 39.94 26.52
CA PRO A 191 -11.98 40.00 25.07
C PRO A 191 -10.70 39.49 24.40
N ASN A 192 -10.84 38.55 23.45
CA ASN A 192 -9.72 37.99 22.68
C ASN A 192 -10.08 37.98 21.19
N LYS A 193 -9.47 38.92 20.43
CA LYS A 193 -9.65 39.02 18.97
C LYS A 193 -8.78 38.02 18.18
N ASN A 194 -7.85 37.30 18.86
CA ASN A 194 -6.88 36.42 18.26
C ASN A 194 -7.01 34.97 18.79
N ASN A 195 -8.25 34.51 19.02
CA ASN A 195 -8.52 33.14 19.49
C ASN A 195 -8.24 32.13 18.35
N PRO A 196 -7.30 31.19 18.54
CA PRO A 196 -6.91 30.25 17.48
C PRO A 196 -8.01 29.21 17.19
N ILE A 197 -8.93 28.92 18.13
CA ILE A 197 -10.05 28.01 17.89
C ILE A 197 -11.01 28.61 16.85
N TYR A 198 -11.33 29.91 16.94
CA TYR A 198 -12.17 30.58 15.94
C TYR A 198 -11.49 30.70 14.57
N LYS A 199 -10.16 30.87 14.56
CA LYS A 199 -9.38 30.81 13.31
C LYS A 199 -9.41 29.42 12.69
N ALA A 200 -9.21 28.37 13.49
CA ALA A 200 -9.25 26.99 13.03
C ALA A 200 -10.63 26.62 12.45
N ALA A 201 -11.72 27.04 13.07
CA ALA A 201 -13.06 26.83 12.53
C ALA A 201 -13.25 27.47 11.15
N LYS A 202 -12.75 28.71 10.95
CA LYS A 202 -12.76 29.38 9.64
C LYS A 202 -11.88 28.62 8.64
N LEU A 203 -10.69 28.18 9.05
CA LEU A 203 -9.76 27.46 8.20
C LEU A 203 -10.35 26.12 7.73
N ILE A 204 -11.00 25.36 8.62
CA ILE A 204 -11.70 24.10 8.29
C ILE A 204 -12.80 24.36 7.25
N ASN A 205 -13.56 25.46 7.40
CA ASN A 205 -14.56 25.84 6.40
C ASN A 205 -13.92 26.21 5.05
N ILE A 206 -12.77 26.86 5.02
CA ILE A 206 -12.01 27.11 3.79
C ILE A 206 -11.59 25.78 3.17
N ILE A 207 -10.95 24.89 3.95
CA ILE A 207 -10.47 23.58 3.48
C ILE A 207 -11.60 22.77 2.85
N SER A 208 -12.77 22.74 3.48
CA SER A 208 -13.94 21.98 2.99
C SER A 208 -14.50 22.50 1.65
N ASN A 209 -14.14 23.71 1.26
CA ASN A 209 -14.59 24.36 0.02
C ASN A 209 -13.47 24.51 -1.04
N ILE A 210 -12.25 24.03 -0.76
CA ILE A 210 -11.18 24.04 -1.76
C ILE A 210 -11.51 23.03 -2.86
N ASN A 211 -11.48 23.48 -4.11
CA ASN A 211 -11.59 22.67 -5.29
C ASN A 211 -10.35 22.85 -6.17
N PHE A 212 -9.81 21.74 -6.66
CA PHE A 212 -8.71 21.74 -7.61
C PHE A 212 -9.25 21.56 -9.04
N GLU A 213 -8.72 22.34 -9.99
CA GLU A 213 -9.26 22.40 -11.35
C GLU A 213 -9.02 21.12 -12.16
N LYS A 214 -7.81 20.51 -12.01
CA LYS A 214 -7.44 19.34 -12.82
C LYS A 214 -8.08 18.08 -12.23
N LYS A 215 -9.06 17.52 -12.94
CA LYS A 215 -9.74 16.27 -12.60
C LYS A 215 -9.13 15.10 -13.35
N SER A 216 -9.09 13.96 -12.70
CA SER A 216 -8.64 12.70 -13.31
C SER A 216 -9.85 11.86 -13.73
N ASP A 217 -9.80 11.32 -14.94
CA ASP A 217 -10.84 10.39 -15.41
C ASP A 217 -10.83 9.07 -14.61
N LEU A 218 -9.67 8.67 -14.10
CA LEU A 218 -9.50 7.42 -13.34
C LEU A 218 -9.62 7.62 -11.82
N LEU A 219 -9.06 8.72 -11.30
CA LEU A 219 -8.93 8.95 -9.86
C LEU A 219 -9.87 10.05 -9.33
N GLY A 220 -10.60 10.73 -10.23
CA GLY A 220 -11.49 11.82 -9.84
C GLY A 220 -10.77 13.04 -9.27
N ASP A 221 -11.41 13.74 -8.35
CA ASP A 221 -10.93 14.96 -7.74
C ASP A 221 -9.86 14.69 -6.66
N VAL A 222 -9.02 15.69 -6.38
CA VAL A 222 -8.19 15.73 -5.16
C VAL A 222 -9.11 15.83 -3.96
N LYS A 223 -8.89 14.99 -2.93
CA LYS A 223 -9.71 14.96 -1.73
C LYS A 223 -8.92 15.47 -0.53
N LEU A 224 -9.50 16.43 0.20
CA LEU A 224 -8.97 16.94 1.46
C LEU A 224 -9.88 16.49 2.60
N THR A 225 -9.27 16.01 3.68
CA THR A 225 -10.00 15.57 4.87
C THR A 225 -9.25 16.00 6.12
N VAL A 226 -9.85 16.87 6.94
CA VAL A 226 -9.33 17.14 8.28
C VAL A 226 -9.66 15.93 9.14
N THR A 227 -8.64 15.26 9.65
CA THR A 227 -8.77 13.98 10.39
C THR A 227 -8.58 14.14 11.89
N GLN A 228 -7.88 15.18 12.34
CA GLN A 228 -7.63 15.43 13.75
C GLN A 228 -7.68 16.94 14.04
N ILE A 229 -8.17 17.29 15.24
CA ILE A 229 -8.13 18.62 15.81
C ILE A 229 -7.79 18.53 17.30
N ASN A 230 -6.76 19.27 17.73
CA ASN A 230 -6.33 19.34 19.11
C ASN A 230 -6.18 20.79 19.56
N ALA A 231 -6.87 21.17 20.64
CA ALA A 231 -6.81 22.54 21.19
C ALA A 231 -7.29 22.59 22.63
N GLY A 232 -6.66 23.46 23.45
CA GLY A 232 -7.09 23.78 24.81
C GLY A 232 -6.92 22.64 25.82
N ILE A 233 -6.85 22.99 27.09
CA ILE A 233 -6.70 22.08 28.22
C ILE A 233 -7.67 22.39 29.37
N GLN A 234 -8.19 23.61 29.46
CA GLN A 234 -9.09 24.07 30.51
C GLN A 234 -10.19 24.96 29.94
N HIS A 235 -11.40 24.89 30.54
CA HIS A 235 -12.58 25.62 30.06
C HIS A 235 -12.46 27.15 30.13
N ASN A 236 -11.65 27.67 31.03
CA ASN A 236 -11.48 29.12 31.27
C ASN A 236 -10.21 29.70 30.64
N VAL A 237 -9.49 28.92 29.80
CA VAL A 237 -8.25 29.35 29.12
C VAL A 237 -8.42 29.26 27.62
N VAL A 238 -8.24 30.38 26.91
CA VAL A 238 -8.08 30.39 25.47
C VAL A 238 -6.67 29.88 25.15
N PRO A 239 -6.49 28.83 24.32
CA PRO A 239 -5.17 28.28 24.01
C PRO A 239 -4.32 29.24 23.15
N SER A 240 -3.02 28.97 23.08
CA SER A 240 -2.07 29.69 22.21
C SER A 240 -2.11 29.22 20.77
N ASP A 241 -2.55 28.00 20.53
CA ASP A 241 -2.57 27.37 19.22
C ASP A 241 -3.64 26.27 19.09
N VAL A 242 -3.92 25.90 17.85
CA VAL A 242 -4.70 24.73 17.44
C VAL A 242 -3.87 23.93 16.46
N ASN A 243 -3.82 22.62 16.63
CA ASN A 243 -3.16 21.70 15.74
C ASN A 243 -4.23 20.87 14.98
N LEU A 244 -4.16 20.86 13.64
CA LEU A 244 -4.99 20.03 12.78
C LEU A 244 -4.11 19.04 12.01
N VAL A 245 -4.65 17.86 11.71
CA VAL A 245 -4.07 16.96 10.72
C VAL A 245 -4.97 16.94 9.50
N LEU A 246 -4.38 17.18 8.33
CA LEU A 246 -5.04 17.18 7.04
C LEU A 246 -4.51 16.05 6.16
N ASP A 247 -5.34 15.04 5.86
CA ASP A 247 -5.09 14.00 4.86
C ASP A 247 -5.51 14.51 3.48
N VAL A 248 -4.61 14.44 2.50
CA VAL A 248 -4.85 14.87 1.13
C VAL A 248 -4.57 13.72 0.17
N ARG A 249 -5.61 13.27 -0.55
CA ARG A 249 -5.51 12.25 -1.59
C ARG A 249 -5.41 12.91 -2.95
N VAL A 250 -4.23 12.80 -3.56
CA VAL A 250 -3.84 13.52 -4.78
C VAL A 250 -4.07 12.66 -5.99
N ASN A 251 -4.65 13.20 -7.06
CA ASN A 251 -4.84 12.48 -8.32
C ASN A 251 -3.60 12.60 -9.24
N ASP A 252 -3.59 11.88 -10.36
CA ASP A 252 -2.48 11.79 -11.32
C ASP A 252 -2.25 13.07 -12.16
N LYS A 253 -3.04 14.12 -11.95
CA LYS A 253 -2.91 15.41 -12.65
C LYS A 253 -2.11 16.43 -11.86
N TYR A 254 -1.75 16.11 -10.61
CA TYR A 254 -0.94 16.95 -9.73
C TYR A 254 0.19 16.14 -9.10
N SER A 255 1.33 16.78 -8.91
CA SER A 255 2.33 16.32 -7.96
C SER A 255 1.96 16.78 -6.54
N ASN A 256 2.45 16.06 -5.55
CA ASN A 256 2.29 16.43 -4.14
C ASN A 256 2.86 17.85 -3.87
N LYS A 257 3.96 18.20 -4.55
CA LYS A 257 4.58 19.54 -4.42
C LYS A 257 3.70 20.65 -4.99
N GLU A 258 2.98 20.44 -6.10
CA GLU A 258 2.01 21.40 -6.63
C GLU A 258 0.88 21.62 -5.64
N ILE A 259 0.27 20.55 -5.10
CA ILE A 259 -0.79 20.64 -4.08
C ILE A 259 -0.31 21.42 -2.84
N PHE A 260 0.88 21.12 -2.34
CA PHE A 260 1.47 21.86 -1.22
C PHE A 260 1.59 23.35 -1.51
N ASN A 261 2.09 23.72 -2.70
CA ASN A 261 2.24 25.10 -3.10
C ASN A 261 0.89 25.84 -3.23
N GLU A 262 -0.15 25.16 -3.76
CA GLU A 262 -1.49 25.74 -3.85
C GLU A 262 -2.10 25.95 -2.46
N LEU A 263 -1.99 24.98 -1.56
CA LEU A 263 -2.50 25.10 -0.19
C LEU A 263 -1.80 26.22 0.59
N LYS A 264 -0.50 26.42 0.39
CA LYS A 264 0.25 27.53 1.01
C LYS A 264 -0.25 28.93 0.60
N LYS A 265 -0.84 29.08 -0.58
CA LYS A 265 -1.38 30.35 -1.04
C LYS A 265 -2.72 30.71 -0.37
N VAL A 266 -3.48 29.68 0.04
CA VAL A 266 -4.88 29.82 0.48
C VAL A 266 -5.04 29.71 1.99
N LEU A 267 -4.21 28.88 2.65
CA LEU A 267 -4.32 28.62 4.08
C LEU A 267 -3.42 29.55 4.89
N ASP A 268 -4.04 30.43 5.70
CA ASP A 268 -3.34 31.33 6.62
C ASP A 268 -2.96 30.60 7.92
N CYS A 269 -1.99 29.69 7.83
CA CYS A 269 -1.43 28.97 8.96
C CYS A 269 -0.03 28.42 8.63
N GLN A 270 0.67 27.88 9.62
CA GLN A 270 1.88 27.12 9.37
C GLN A 270 1.49 25.74 8.82
N ILE A 271 2.01 25.36 7.65
CA ILE A 271 1.74 24.08 6.97
C ILE A 271 3.03 23.29 6.92
N ILE A 272 3.04 22.09 7.52
CA ILE A 272 4.19 21.20 7.59
C ILE A 272 3.81 19.87 6.90
N PRO A 273 4.34 19.56 5.71
CA PRO A 273 4.12 18.25 5.09
C PRO A 273 4.96 17.20 5.80
N ARG A 274 4.36 16.04 6.12
CA ARG A 274 5.09 14.90 6.68
C ARG A 274 5.94 14.21 5.59
N ASN A 275 5.39 14.07 4.39
CA ASN A 275 6.08 13.50 3.23
C ASN A 275 5.48 14.07 1.92
N LEU A 276 6.32 14.47 0.97
CA LEU A 276 5.91 14.95 -0.35
C LEU A 276 6.26 13.98 -1.48
N GLU A 277 6.90 12.84 -1.18
CA GLU A 277 7.39 11.91 -2.20
C GLU A 277 6.35 10.86 -2.62
N LEU A 278 5.27 10.68 -1.84
CA LEU A 278 4.22 9.69 -2.09
C LEU A 278 3.24 10.19 -3.16
N ASN A 279 3.74 10.39 -4.38
CA ASN A 279 2.92 10.85 -5.49
C ASN A 279 1.96 9.77 -5.98
N SER A 280 0.93 10.17 -6.71
CA SER A 280 0.08 9.22 -7.42
C SER A 280 0.88 8.49 -8.49
N SER A 281 0.47 7.26 -8.79
CA SER A 281 1.01 6.45 -9.88
C SER A 281 -0.08 6.18 -10.92
N SER A 282 0.34 5.99 -12.17
CA SER A 282 -0.57 5.58 -13.25
C SER A 282 0.21 4.90 -14.37
N ILE A 283 -0.47 3.98 -15.07
CA ILE A 283 0.04 3.33 -16.28
C ILE A 283 -0.90 3.61 -17.44
N SER A 284 -0.36 3.69 -18.67
CA SER A 284 -1.18 3.90 -19.87
C SER A 284 -2.23 2.80 -20.02
N THR A 285 -3.46 3.19 -20.38
CA THR A 285 -4.55 2.26 -20.70
C THR A 285 -4.23 1.37 -21.90
N ASP A 286 -3.24 1.76 -22.72
CA ASP A 286 -2.76 1.03 -23.91
C ASP A 286 -1.49 0.22 -23.61
N HIS A 287 -1.00 0.26 -22.37
CA HIS A 287 0.16 -0.56 -22.00
C HIS A 287 -0.13 -2.05 -22.19
N ARG A 288 0.87 -2.82 -22.64
CA ARG A 288 0.72 -4.24 -22.95
C ARG A 288 0.08 -5.06 -21.83
N ILE A 289 0.49 -4.85 -20.56
CA ILE A 289 -0.08 -5.58 -19.43
C ILE A 289 -1.58 -5.30 -19.24
N VAL A 290 -2.01 -4.05 -19.48
CA VAL A 290 -3.42 -3.65 -19.41
C VAL A 290 -4.23 -4.29 -20.54
N ASN A 291 -3.65 -4.39 -21.74
CA ASN A 291 -4.29 -5.06 -22.86
C ASN A 291 -4.41 -6.57 -22.65
N CYS A 292 -3.35 -7.23 -22.10
CA CYS A 292 -3.42 -8.64 -21.68
C CYS A 292 -4.52 -8.86 -20.63
N ALA A 293 -4.60 -7.97 -19.64
CA ALA A 293 -5.62 -8.02 -18.61
C ALA A 293 -7.05 -7.90 -19.19
N LYS A 294 -7.28 -6.93 -20.08
CA LYS A 294 -8.58 -6.77 -20.77
C LYS A 294 -8.95 -8.04 -21.55
N LYS A 295 -8.00 -8.63 -22.28
CA LYS A 295 -8.19 -9.90 -23.02
C LYS A 295 -8.59 -11.04 -22.08
N LEU A 296 -8.03 -11.08 -20.87
CA LEU A 296 -8.34 -12.05 -19.84
C LEU A 296 -9.57 -11.68 -18.97
N LYS A 297 -10.30 -10.61 -19.34
CA LYS A 297 -11.51 -10.13 -18.68
C LYS A 297 -11.29 -9.61 -17.25
N PHE A 298 -10.11 -9.12 -16.93
CA PHE A 298 -9.92 -8.33 -15.71
C PHE A 298 -10.59 -6.97 -15.87
N LYS A 299 -11.19 -6.46 -14.81
CA LYS A 299 -11.63 -5.07 -14.76
C LYS A 299 -10.44 -4.16 -14.45
N THR A 300 -10.51 -2.92 -14.93
CA THR A 300 -9.51 -1.88 -14.62
C THR A 300 -10.17 -0.73 -13.91
N TYR A 301 -9.47 -0.11 -12.94
CA TYR A 301 -10.00 1.00 -12.15
C TYR A 301 -8.87 1.90 -11.60
N GLY A 302 -9.25 3.05 -11.03
CA GLY A 302 -8.35 3.91 -10.25
C GLY A 302 -8.53 3.66 -8.76
N SER A 303 -7.44 3.31 -8.06
CA SER A 303 -7.47 3.02 -6.61
C SER A 303 -7.46 4.31 -5.78
N PRO A 304 -8.32 4.44 -4.76
CA PRO A 304 -8.29 5.56 -3.83
C PRO A 304 -7.18 5.45 -2.77
N THR A 305 -6.59 4.26 -2.60
CA THR A 305 -5.56 3.96 -1.60
C THR A 305 -4.17 4.02 -2.20
N LEU A 306 -3.19 4.37 -1.36
CA LEU A 306 -1.76 4.35 -1.71
C LEU A 306 -1.18 2.96 -1.40
N SER A 307 -0.07 2.61 -2.06
CA SER A 307 0.72 1.41 -1.81
C SER A 307 2.22 1.66 -2.06
N ASP A 308 3.03 0.63 -1.96
CA ASP A 308 4.45 0.66 -2.36
C ASP A 308 4.65 1.11 -3.82
N GLN A 309 3.60 1.07 -4.64
CA GLN A 309 3.60 1.57 -6.02
C GLN A 309 4.06 3.04 -6.11
N ALA A 310 3.73 3.88 -5.11
CA ALA A 310 4.14 5.28 -5.05
C ALA A 310 5.67 5.48 -4.94
N LYS A 311 6.42 4.43 -4.58
CA LYS A 311 7.88 4.45 -4.42
C LYS A 311 8.61 3.80 -5.61
N ILE A 312 7.87 3.33 -6.62
CA ILE A 312 8.37 2.67 -7.82
C ILE A 312 8.29 3.65 -8.99
N SER A 313 9.39 3.82 -9.72
CA SER A 313 9.47 4.79 -10.82
C SER A 313 9.16 4.23 -12.20
N CYS A 314 9.06 2.89 -12.35
CA CYS A 314 8.69 2.26 -13.61
C CYS A 314 7.16 2.09 -13.73
N ASP A 315 6.70 1.70 -14.92
CA ASP A 315 5.31 1.30 -15.13
C ASP A 315 4.89 0.23 -14.12
N SER A 316 3.73 0.42 -13.49
CA SER A 316 3.28 -0.48 -12.42
C SER A 316 1.76 -0.61 -12.40
N ILE A 317 1.29 -1.75 -11.91
CA ILE A 317 -0.11 -2.02 -11.61
C ILE A 317 -0.25 -2.52 -10.18
N LYS A 318 -1.41 -2.28 -9.57
CA LYS A 318 -1.78 -2.86 -8.29
C LYS A 318 -2.82 -3.95 -8.51
N LEU A 319 -2.57 -5.13 -7.94
CA LEU A 319 -3.38 -6.32 -8.19
C LEU A 319 -3.21 -7.32 -7.05
N GLY A 320 -4.29 -7.92 -6.58
CA GLY A 320 -4.22 -9.05 -5.65
C GLY A 320 -5.58 -9.55 -5.16
N PRO A 321 -5.61 -10.75 -4.57
CA PRO A 321 -6.80 -11.26 -3.88
C PRO A 321 -7.08 -10.44 -2.63
N GLY A 322 -8.30 -10.53 -2.13
CA GLY A 322 -8.77 -9.75 -0.99
C GLY A 322 -9.48 -8.47 -1.41
N ASP A 323 -10.19 -7.87 -0.48
CA ASP A 323 -10.98 -6.65 -0.66
C ASP A 323 -10.44 -5.54 0.25
N SER A 324 -10.09 -4.39 -0.30
CA SER A 324 -9.57 -3.26 0.47
C SER A 324 -10.54 -2.73 1.53
N LEU A 325 -11.82 -3.05 1.44
CA LEU A 325 -12.80 -2.72 2.47
C LEU A 325 -12.63 -3.55 3.76
N ARG A 326 -11.86 -4.62 3.73
CA ARG A 326 -11.54 -5.47 4.89
C ARG A 326 -10.21 -5.05 5.55
N SER A 327 -9.41 -4.20 4.90
CA SER A 327 -8.16 -3.70 5.43
C SER A 327 -8.40 -2.84 6.67
N HIS A 328 -7.57 -3.00 7.69
CA HIS A 328 -7.59 -2.24 8.95
C HIS A 328 -8.91 -2.37 9.74
N THR A 329 -9.71 -3.40 9.46
CA THR A 329 -10.96 -3.70 10.19
C THR A 329 -10.74 -4.77 11.25
N ALA A 330 -11.61 -4.80 12.27
CA ALA A 330 -11.61 -5.87 13.26
C ALA A 330 -12.00 -7.22 12.61
N ASP A 331 -11.43 -8.31 13.14
CA ASP A 331 -11.65 -9.67 12.64
C ASP A 331 -11.38 -9.78 11.13
N GLU A 332 -10.30 -9.16 10.69
CA GLU A 332 -9.83 -9.20 9.31
C GLU A 332 -9.77 -10.63 8.78
N PHE A 333 -10.19 -10.81 7.53
CA PHE A 333 -10.19 -12.12 6.89
C PHE A 333 -10.01 -12.03 5.37
N ILE A 334 -9.54 -13.13 4.79
CA ILE A 334 -9.57 -13.38 3.34
C ILE A 334 -10.29 -14.70 3.05
N PHE A 335 -10.99 -14.82 1.92
CA PHE A 335 -11.48 -16.13 1.50
C PHE A 335 -10.34 -16.97 0.91
N ILE A 336 -10.26 -18.25 1.30
CA ILE A 336 -9.28 -19.21 0.77
C ILE A 336 -9.38 -19.29 -0.77
N ASP A 337 -10.60 -19.24 -1.30
CA ASP A 337 -10.81 -19.25 -2.75
C ASP A 337 -10.30 -17.99 -3.45
N GLU A 338 -10.24 -16.83 -2.76
CA GLU A 338 -9.63 -15.61 -3.33
C GLU A 338 -8.12 -15.84 -3.57
N ILE A 339 -7.41 -16.46 -2.61
CA ILE A 339 -5.98 -16.82 -2.75
C ILE A 339 -5.80 -17.82 -3.89
N ASN A 340 -6.60 -18.90 -3.90
CA ASN A 340 -6.54 -19.94 -4.91
C ASN A 340 -6.76 -19.41 -6.33
N ASN A 341 -7.75 -18.52 -6.48
CA ASN A 341 -8.05 -17.87 -7.75
C ASN A 341 -7.00 -16.79 -8.10
N GLY A 342 -6.48 -16.09 -7.09
CA GLY A 342 -5.42 -15.09 -7.25
C GLY A 342 -4.17 -15.69 -7.88
N ILE A 343 -3.67 -16.80 -7.36
CA ILE A 343 -2.51 -17.52 -7.91
C ILE A 343 -2.75 -17.89 -9.37
N LYS A 344 -3.91 -18.48 -9.70
CA LYS A 344 -4.25 -18.86 -11.09
C LYS A 344 -4.30 -17.65 -12.01
N LYS A 345 -4.90 -16.56 -11.56
CA LYS A 345 -5.03 -15.32 -12.34
C LYS A 345 -3.68 -14.65 -12.57
N TYR A 346 -2.81 -14.58 -11.55
CA TYR A 346 -1.45 -14.05 -11.70
C TYR A 346 -0.64 -14.85 -12.71
N ILE A 347 -0.62 -16.18 -12.57
CA ILE A 347 0.10 -17.06 -13.52
C ILE A 347 -0.39 -16.83 -14.93
N LYS A 348 -1.72 -16.84 -15.14
CA LYS A 348 -2.33 -16.66 -16.46
C LYS A 348 -2.02 -15.28 -17.07
N LEU A 349 -2.06 -14.22 -16.25
CA LEU A 349 -1.73 -12.86 -16.71
C LEU A 349 -0.27 -12.75 -17.14
N LEU A 350 0.65 -13.33 -16.36
CA LEU A 350 2.07 -13.27 -16.65
C LEU A 350 2.45 -14.18 -17.84
N GLU A 351 1.81 -15.33 -17.99
CA GLU A 351 1.97 -16.17 -19.20
C GLU A 351 1.50 -15.43 -20.46
N GLU A 352 0.32 -14.80 -20.44
CA GLU A 352 -0.19 -13.99 -21.56
C GLU A 352 0.71 -12.78 -21.85
N TYR A 353 1.25 -12.13 -20.83
CA TYR A 353 2.16 -11.01 -20.99
C TYR A 353 3.53 -11.42 -21.51
N SER A 354 3.98 -12.64 -21.22
CA SER A 354 5.30 -13.15 -21.59
C SER A 354 5.36 -13.77 -22.99
N LEU A 355 4.20 -13.99 -23.62
CA LEU A 355 4.10 -14.42 -25.03
C LEU A 355 4.42 -13.29 -25.98
#